data_564c0c5e9c6ec91a5cf495a889165b41
#
_entry.id   564c0c5e9c6ec91a5cf495a889165b41
#
_cell.length_a   1.000
_cell.length_b   1.000
_cell.length_c   1.000
_cell.angle_alpha   90.00
_cell.angle_beta   90.00
_cell.angle_gamma   90.00
#
_symmetry.space_group_name_H-M   'P 1'
#
loop_
_entity.id
_entity.type
_entity.pdbx_description
1 polymer ?
#
loop_
_entity_poly.entity_id
_entity_poly.type
_entity_poly.pdbx_seq_one_letter_code
_entity_poly.pdbx_strand_id
1 'polypeptide(L)'
;MTSETITARFDVTGWEPADLAGIDGDWVGAVVMRKTYTEGLVGESVAHFVSSGTEEGGRGYLAAERITGRLEDGRAGSFTVHHGALQDPGDSSAFGNIVPGTGTDDFVTFRGRARIEHDDRGAFFVFELE
;
A
#
# COMPACT_ATOMS: atom_id res chain seq x y z
N MET A 1 11.73 -2.71 -24.13
CA MET A 1 11.72 -2.72 -22.67
C MET A 1 10.64 -3.65 -22.17
N THR A 2 10.99 -4.57 -21.31
CA THR A 2 10.04 -5.52 -20.74
C THR A 2 9.46 -4.97 -19.44
N SER A 3 8.16 -4.97 -19.33
CA SER A 3 7.49 -4.67 -18.08
C SER A 3 7.12 -5.99 -17.39
N GLU A 4 7.04 -5.95 -16.10
CA GLU A 4 6.70 -7.11 -15.28
C GLU A 4 5.51 -6.75 -14.39
N THR A 5 4.57 -7.66 -14.22
CA THR A 5 3.44 -7.48 -13.32
C THR A 5 3.53 -8.51 -12.21
N ILE A 6 3.44 -8.05 -10.98
CA ILE A 6 3.43 -8.90 -9.80
C ILE A 6 2.10 -8.70 -9.10
N THR A 7 1.40 -9.78 -8.82
CA THR A 7 0.17 -9.77 -8.04
C THR A 7 0.45 -10.37 -6.68
N ALA A 8 0.23 -9.58 -5.63
CA ALA A 8 0.58 -9.98 -4.26
C ALA A 8 -0.66 -9.92 -3.37
N ARG A 9 -1.15 -11.08 -3.00
CA ARG A 9 -2.33 -11.21 -2.14
C ARG A 9 -1.94 -11.05 -0.68
N PHE A 10 -2.77 -10.31 0.07
CA PHE A 10 -2.47 -10.03 1.47
C PHE A 10 -3.72 -10.08 2.35
N ASP A 11 -3.47 -10.26 3.64
CA ASP A 11 -4.46 -10.07 4.71
C ASP A 11 -3.98 -8.95 5.61
N VAL A 12 -4.91 -8.16 6.13
CA VAL A 12 -4.60 -7.17 7.16
C VAL A 12 -4.49 -7.91 8.48
N THR A 13 -3.32 -7.86 9.10
CA THR A 13 -3.02 -8.60 10.32
C THR A 13 -2.77 -7.71 11.53
N GLY A 14 -2.77 -6.39 11.34
CA GLY A 14 -2.64 -5.44 12.44
C GLY A 14 -3.24 -4.09 12.08
N TRP A 15 -3.86 -3.46 13.07
CA TRP A 15 -4.49 -2.16 12.92
C TRP A 15 -4.38 -1.43 14.24
N GLU A 16 -3.54 -0.41 14.31
CA GLU A 16 -3.30 0.36 15.54
C GLU A 16 -3.51 1.85 15.27
N PRO A 17 -4.49 2.49 15.93
CA PRO A 17 -4.58 3.95 15.87
C PRO A 17 -3.30 4.59 16.38
N ALA A 18 -2.89 5.67 15.75
CA ALA A 18 -1.68 6.40 16.10
C ALA A 18 -2.01 7.87 16.34
N ASP A 19 -1.21 8.50 17.19
CA ASP A 19 -1.34 9.93 17.44
C ASP A 19 -0.42 10.71 16.51
N LEU A 20 -0.94 11.83 16.01
CA LEU A 20 -0.16 12.75 15.18
C LEU A 20 0.15 14.01 16.00
N ALA A 21 1.41 14.39 16.00
CA ALA A 21 1.83 15.63 16.66
C ALA A 21 1.36 16.85 15.86
N GLY A 22 1.05 17.94 16.56
CA GLY A 22 0.72 19.21 15.93
C GLY A 22 -0.68 19.31 15.36
N ILE A 23 -1.58 18.41 15.76
CA ILE A 23 -2.95 18.40 15.27
C ILE A 23 -3.90 19.01 16.31
N ASP A 24 -4.67 20.00 15.88
CA ASP A 24 -5.78 20.53 16.64
C ASP A 24 -7.09 19.99 16.05
N GLY A 25 -7.89 19.31 16.86
CA GLY A 25 -9.17 18.77 16.43
C GLY A 25 -9.04 17.37 15.81
N ASP A 26 -10.06 16.97 15.10
CA ASP A 26 -10.21 15.60 14.58
C ASP A 26 -10.30 15.55 13.05
N TRP A 27 -9.69 16.50 12.37
CA TRP A 27 -9.75 16.58 10.90
C TRP A 27 -8.87 15.55 10.20
N VAL A 28 -8.00 14.86 10.91
CA VAL A 28 -7.15 13.80 10.37
C VAL A 28 -6.97 12.71 11.42
N GLY A 29 -7.01 11.46 10.98
CA GLY A 29 -6.70 10.31 11.81
C GLY A 29 -5.50 9.57 11.25
N ALA A 30 -4.82 8.80 12.10
CA ALA A 30 -3.67 8.01 11.70
C ALA A 30 -3.77 6.58 12.21
N VAL A 31 -3.25 5.65 11.43
CA VAL A 31 -3.23 4.22 11.76
C VAL A 31 -1.92 3.62 11.30
N VAL A 32 -1.37 2.72 12.09
CA VAL A 32 -0.31 1.82 11.65
C VAL A 32 -0.98 0.50 11.30
N MET A 33 -0.93 0.16 10.02
CA MET A 33 -1.54 -1.06 9.50
C MET A 33 -0.45 -2.07 9.17
N ARG A 34 -0.67 -3.33 9.51
CA ARG A 34 0.24 -4.41 9.16
C ARG A 34 -0.48 -5.40 8.26
N LYS A 35 0.26 -5.92 7.28
CA LYS A 35 -0.25 -6.90 6.33
C LYS A 35 0.68 -8.09 6.26
N THR A 36 0.09 -9.26 6.03
CA THR A 36 0.84 -10.48 5.73
C THR A 36 0.51 -10.87 4.29
N TYR A 37 1.55 -11.12 3.50
CA TYR A 37 1.43 -11.51 2.09
C TYR A 37 1.59 -13.00 1.96
N THR A 38 0.72 -13.64 1.19
CA THR A 38 0.63 -15.10 1.14
C THR A 38 0.80 -15.68 -0.27
N GLU A 39 0.53 -14.92 -1.31
CA GLU A 39 0.65 -15.37 -2.70
C GLU A 39 1.27 -14.29 -3.56
N GLY A 40 2.07 -14.69 -4.53
CA GLY A 40 2.79 -13.79 -5.43
C GLY A 40 4.03 -13.23 -4.80
N LEU A 41 3.89 -12.71 -3.60
CA LEU A 41 4.96 -12.31 -2.70
C LEU A 41 4.60 -12.90 -1.34
N VAL A 42 5.56 -13.49 -0.67
CA VAL A 42 5.41 -14.00 0.69
C VAL A 42 6.22 -13.10 1.62
N GLY A 43 5.57 -12.48 2.59
CA GLY A 43 6.23 -11.55 3.48
C GLY A 43 5.23 -10.71 4.25
N GLU A 44 5.65 -9.50 4.59
CA GLU A 44 4.83 -8.62 5.42
C GLU A 44 5.09 -7.16 5.08
N SER A 45 4.18 -6.29 5.51
CA SER A 45 4.37 -4.85 5.37
C SER A 45 3.87 -4.10 6.58
N VAL A 46 4.38 -2.87 6.71
CA VAL A 46 3.91 -1.88 7.67
C VAL A 46 3.53 -0.64 6.87
N ALA A 47 2.31 -0.16 7.05
CA ALA A 47 1.82 1.05 6.40
C ALA A 47 1.52 2.12 7.43
N HIS A 48 2.07 3.31 7.22
CA HIS A 48 1.68 4.51 7.96
C HIS A 48 0.61 5.23 7.15
N PHE A 49 -0.56 5.34 7.73
CA PHE A 49 -1.79 5.65 7.03
C PHE A 49 -2.44 6.86 7.70
N VAL A 50 -2.81 7.88 6.93
CA VAL A 50 -3.56 9.02 7.42
C VAL A 50 -4.85 9.16 6.61
N SER A 51 -5.93 9.55 7.27
CA SER A 51 -7.23 9.66 6.63
C SER A 51 -7.97 10.90 7.12
N SER A 52 -8.82 11.43 6.24
CA SER A 52 -9.66 12.59 6.53
C SER A 52 -10.99 12.44 5.83
N GLY A 53 -12.01 13.13 6.35
CA GLY A 53 -13.30 13.19 5.69
C GLY A 53 -14.45 12.69 6.57
N THR A 54 -15.60 12.59 5.94
CA THR A 54 -16.83 12.14 6.59
C THR A 54 -17.51 11.09 5.71
N GLU A 55 -18.41 10.34 6.28
CA GLU A 55 -19.16 9.35 5.50
C GLU A 55 -20.08 10.02 4.47
N GLU A 56 -20.59 11.19 4.77
CA GLU A 56 -21.53 11.90 3.91
C GLU A 56 -20.85 12.74 2.83
N GLY A 57 -19.75 13.41 3.18
CA GLY A 57 -19.10 14.37 2.29
C GLY A 57 -17.99 13.80 1.44
N GLY A 58 -17.53 12.60 1.76
CA GLY A 58 -16.39 12.00 1.11
C GLY A 58 -15.21 11.85 2.06
N ARG A 59 -14.26 11.02 1.67
CA ARG A 59 -13.06 10.76 2.48
C ARG A 59 -11.89 10.36 1.62
N GLY A 60 -10.71 10.58 2.16
CA GLY A 60 -9.48 10.21 1.48
C GLY A 60 -8.46 9.68 2.44
N TYR A 61 -7.50 8.92 1.92
CA TYR A 61 -6.37 8.49 2.70
C TYR A 61 -5.08 8.57 1.90
N LEU A 62 -3.97 8.65 2.62
CA LEU A 62 -2.62 8.54 2.08
C LEU A 62 -1.85 7.54 2.95
N ALA A 63 -0.99 6.76 2.32
CA ALA A 63 -0.18 5.79 3.04
C ALA A 63 1.22 5.68 2.46
N ALA A 64 2.19 5.46 3.34
CA ALA A 64 3.53 5.02 2.99
C ALA A 64 3.69 3.62 3.56
N GLU A 65 3.97 2.66 2.70
CA GLU A 65 3.98 1.25 3.07
C GLU A 65 5.31 0.61 2.70
N ARG A 66 5.96 0.01 3.69
CA ARG A 66 7.22 -0.72 3.48
C ARG A 66 6.92 -2.20 3.41
N ILE A 67 7.19 -2.80 2.26
CA ILE A 67 6.94 -4.21 1.98
C ILE A 67 8.26 -4.95 1.98
N THR A 68 8.33 -6.06 2.72
CA THR A 68 9.50 -6.92 2.78
C THR A 68 9.05 -8.35 2.48
N GLY A 69 9.70 -8.99 1.55
CA GLY A 69 9.29 -10.35 1.20
C GLY A 69 10.11 -10.97 0.09
N ARG A 70 9.59 -12.10 -0.38
CA ARG A 70 10.20 -12.95 -1.41
C ARG A 70 9.18 -13.26 -2.48
N LEU A 71 9.56 -13.10 -3.72
CA LEU A 71 8.75 -13.48 -4.88
C LEU A 71 8.86 -14.98 -5.15
N GLU A 72 7.96 -15.50 -5.98
CA GLU A 72 7.93 -16.92 -6.32
C GLU A 72 9.21 -17.39 -7.01
N ASP A 73 9.90 -16.50 -7.75
CA ASP A 73 11.15 -16.83 -8.42
C ASP A 73 12.38 -16.76 -7.50
N GLY A 74 12.19 -16.43 -6.22
CA GLY A 74 13.26 -16.39 -5.23
C GLY A 74 13.86 -15.02 -4.98
N ARG A 75 13.55 -14.00 -5.80
CA ARG A 75 14.03 -12.65 -5.55
C ARG A 75 13.44 -12.14 -4.23
N ALA A 76 14.24 -11.50 -3.41
CA ALA A 76 13.85 -11.04 -2.08
C ALA A 76 14.42 -9.66 -1.78
N GLY A 77 13.74 -8.92 -0.92
CA GLY A 77 14.16 -7.59 -0.50
C GLY A 77 13.00 -6.81 0.10
N SER A 78 13.18 -5.49 0.11
CA SER A 78 12.17 -4.55 0.59
C SER A 78 12.01 -3.41 -0.40
N PHE A 79 10.84 -2.79 -0.41
CA PHE A 79 10.60 -1.56 -1.17
C PHE A 79 9.46 -0.79 -0.54
N THR A 80 9.37 0.51 -0.87
CA THR A 80 8.34 1.39 -0.31
C THR A 80 7.34 1.78 -1.40
N VAL A 81 6.07 1.73 -1.05
CA VAL A 81 4.96 2.12 -1.92
C VAL A 81 4.25 3.31 -1.26
N HIS A 82 4.00 4.36 -2.05
CA HIS A 82 3.05 5.39 -1.65
C HIS A 82 1.74 5.12 -2.35
N HIS A 83 0.64 5.12 -1.61
CA HIS A 83 -0.67 4.94 -2.22
C HIS A 83 -1.72 5.74 -1.48
N GLY A 84 -2.83 5.95 -2.14
CA GLY A 84 -3.93 6.69 -1.58
C GLY A 84 -5.19 6.51 -2.40
N ALA A 85 -6.29 6.98 -1.85
CA ALA A 85 -7.57 6.94 -2.53
C ALA A 85 -8.44 8.10 -2.07
N LEU A 86 -9.31 8.53 -2.96
CA LEU A 86 -10.32 9.53 -2.69
C LEU A 86 -11.69 8.93 -3.01
N GLN A 87 -12.57 8.95 -2.04
CA GLN A 87 -13.95 8.52 -2.21
C GLN A 87 -14.84 9.75 -2.11
N ASP A 88 -15.29 10.22 -3.27
CA ASP A 88 -16.19 11.36 -3.41
C ASP A 88 -17.56 10.80 -3.76
N PRO A 89 -18.67 11.28 -3.19
CA PRO A 89 -19.98 10.76 -3.56
C PRO A 89 -20.20 10.78 -5.08
N GLY A 90 -20.35 9.59 -5.66
CA GLY A 90 -20.51 9.42 -7.10
C GLY A 90 -19.24 9.27 -7.90
N ASP A 91 -18.07 9.42 -7.29
CA ASP A 91 -16.79 9.29 -7.98
C ASP A 91 -15.69 8.85 -7.04
N SER A 92 -14.92 7.86 -7.41
CA SER A 92 -13.82 7.36 -6.60
C SER A 92 -12.55 7.28 -7.44
N SER A 93 -11.43 7.60 -6.85
CA SER A 93 -10.13 7.52 -7.51
C SER A 93 -9.09 6.96 -6.57
N ALA A 94 -8.05 6.37 -7.13
CA ALA A 94 -6.96 5.82 -6.35
C ALA A 94 -5.65 5.97 -7.13
N PHE A 95 -4.54 5.98 -6.40
CA PHE A 95 -3.22 6.01 -6.99
C PHE A 95 -2.26 5.18 -6.16
N GLY A 96 -1.18 4.77 -6.78
CA GLY A 96 -0.10 4.12 -6.07
C GLY A 96 1.15 4.05 -6.93
N ASN A 97 2.28 4.19 -6.28
CA ASN A 97 3.59 4.15 -6.93
C ASN A 97 4.61 3.49 -6.03
N ILE A 98 5.47 2.68 -6.62
CA ILE A 98 6.69 2.26 -5.94
C ILE A 98 7.62 3.47 -5.97
N VAL A 99 8.14 3.86 -4.83
CA VAL A 99 9.05 5.02 -4.74
C VAL A 99 10.43 4.57 -5.23
N PRO A 100 10.93 5.13 -6.36
CA PRO A 100 12.23 4.72 -6.88
C PRO A 100 13.35 4.98 -5.88
N GLY A 101 14.30 4.07 -5.82
CA GLY A 101 15.44 4.21 -4.91
C GLY A 101 15.21 3.66 -3.51
N THR A 102 14.00 3.16 -3.22
CA THR A 102 13.71 2.59 -1.89
C THR A 102 13.95 1.09 -1.83
N GLY A 103 14.15 0.43 -2.96
CA GLY A 103 14.34 -1.01 -3.00
C GLY A 103 15.67 -1.45 -2.45
N THR A 104 15.70 -2.62 -1.84
CA THR A 104 16.94 -3.25 -1.33
C THR A 104 17.11 -4.63 -1.95
N ASP A 105 18.34 -5.13 -1.92
CA ASP A 105 18.68 -6.48 -2.37
C ASP A 105 18.20 -6.71 -3.81
N ASP A 106 17.39 -7.72 -4.05
CA ASP A 106 16.92 -8.03 -5.40
C ASP A 106 15.89 -7.02 -5.93
N PHE A 107 15.41 -6.11 -5.08
CA PHE A 107 14.40 -5.11 -5.44
C PHE A 107 14.99 -3.70 -5.64
N VAL A 108 16.30 -3.59 -5.71
CA VAL A 108 17.00 -2.29 -5.80
C VAL A 108 16.58 -1.46 -7.02
N THR A 109 16.10 -2.09 -8.09
CA THR A 109 15.65 -1.39 -9.31
C THR A 109 14.15 -1.25 -9.39
N PHE A 110 13.41 -1.64 -8.36
CA PHE A 110 11.94 -1.61 -8.40
C PHE A 110 11.44 -0.17 -8.52
N ARG A 111 10.58 0.03 -9.50
CA ARG A 111 9.87 1.25 -9.76
C ARG A 111 8.64 0.93 -10.60
N GLY A 112 7.63 1.77 -10.54
CA GLY A 112 6.42 1.57 -11.31
C GLY A 112 5.18 1.90 -10.50
N ARG A 113 4.06 1.37 -10.94
CA ARG A 113 2.76 1.64 -10.33
C ARG A 113 2.31 0.51 -9.43
N ALA A 114 1.49 0.87 -8.47
CA ALA A 114 0.86 -0.07 -7.56
C ALA A 114 -0.62 0.27 -7.42
N ARG A 115 -1.46 -0.73 -7.42
CA ARG A 115 -2.88 -0.54 -7.13
C ARG A 115 -3.39 -1.68 -6.26
N ILE A 116 -4.37 -1.38 -5.42
CA ILE A 116 -5.02 -2.38 -4.59
C ILE A 116 -6.35 -2.74 -5.26
N GLU A 117 -6.57 -4.02 -5.46
CA GLU A 117 -7.80 -4.56 -6.01
C GLU A 117 -8.37 -5.59 -5.06
N HIS A 118 -9.63 -5.93 -5.27
CA HIS A 118 -10.35 -6.89 -4.43
C HIS A 118 -11.09 -7.88 -5.32
N ASP A 119 -11.10 -9.13 -4.90
CA ASP A 119 -11.94 -10.16 -5.49
C ASP A 119 -12.67 -10.92 -4.37
N ASP A 120 -13.32 -12.04 -4.69
CA ASP A 120 -14.05 -12.83 -3.69
C ASP A 120 -13.14 -13.49 -2.64
N ARG A 121 -11.83 -13.52 -2.89
CA ARG A 121 -10.83 -14.06 -1.96
C ARG A 121 -10.17 -12.98 -1.09
N GLY A 122 -10.47 -11.70 -1.33
CA GLY A 122 -9.92 -10.61 -0.55
C GLY A 122 -9.10 -9.62 -1.36
N ALA A 123 -8.22 -8.91 -0.70
CA ALA A 123 -7.44 -7.83 -1.28
C ALA A 123 -6.09 -8.31 -1.82
N PHE A 124 -5.60 -7.63 -2.84
CA PHE A 124 -4.26 -7.87 -3.38
C PHE A 124 -3.71 -6.61 -4.03
N PHE A 125 -2.39 -6.48 -4.00
CA PHE A 125 -1.69 -5.48 -4.78
C PHE A 125 -1.40 -6.00 -6.18
N VAL A 126 -1.47 -5.10 -7.15
CA VAL A 126 -0.91 -5.33 -8.49
C VAL A 126 0.20 -4.30 -8.69
N PHE A 127 1.42 -4.78 -8.84
CA PHE A 127 2.58 -3.94 -9.12
C PHE A 127 2.93 -4.06 -10.59
N GLU A 128 2.93 -2.93 -11.29
CA GLU A 128 3.35 -2.86 -12.68
C GLU A 128 4.74 -2.23 -12.71
N LEU A 129 5.76 -3.07 -12.85
CA LEU A 129 7.14 -2.63 -12.82
C LEU A 129 7.57 -2.06 -14.18
N GLU A 130 8.35 -1.00 -14.11
CA GLU A 130 8.92 -0.37 -15.30
C GLU A 130 10.37 -0.76 -15.51
#